data_719face4ad9e766fd7138fc5b2d6c81a
#
_entry.id   719face4ad9e766fd7138fc5b2d6c81a
#
_cell.length_a   1.000
_cell.length_b   1.000
_cell.length_c   1.000
_cell.angle_alpha   90.00
_cell.angle_beta   90.00
_cell.angle_gamma   90.00
#
_symmetry.space_group_name_H-M   'P 1'
#
loop_
_entity.id
_entity.type
_entity.pdbx_description
1 polymer ?
#
loop_
_entity_poly.entity_id
_entity_poly.type
_entity_poly.pdbx_seq_one_letter_code
_entity_poly.pdbx_strand_id
1 'polypeptide(L)'
;MKNKNFYGTFSTGAAFKNMQSNYYSKKNISYISKLIKKNLRKMEISKNDLKNKVIMNVGSGRECLGFIQFNPKKIYHYDISEINIKRFKNFIIKNNLENKIISSQFDISKNKLPKDKFDFIYLHGVIQHVDHVNRAVQNLCLSMKSSGRMWFYFYRPGSFNIFLGSIQRYLVRNIKIETFNKYLKKKIKDNFLIEGVMDECYVPNRQLFYPKDYYKFLENNGCGIYGNTFIKNYYPEVDFLNYHGSAVFFVKKKLKKKLYTNTKMLKRGKDVNALNRKLYHDKNVLY
;
A
#
# COMPACT_ATOMS: atom_id res chain seq x y z
N MET A 1 15.29 -4.99 -11.95
CA MET A 1 16.19 -4.38 -10.94
C MET A 1 15.93 -2.87 -10.71
N LYS A 2 15.63 -2.06 -11.74
CA LYS A 2 15.44 -0.59 -11.64
C LYS A 2 14.31 -0.14 -10.71
N ASN A 3 13.23 -0.92 -10.59
CA ASN A 3 12.04 -0.57 -9.79
C ASN A 3 12.30 -0.49 -8.28
N LYS A 4 13.22 -1.31 -7.75
CA LYS A 4 13.51 -1.36 -6.31
C LYS A 4 14.21 -0.10 -5.81
N ASN A 5 15.03 0.52 -6.66
CA ASN A 5 15.76 1.74 -6.31
C ASN A 5 14.86 2.98 -6.28
N PHE A 6 13.79 3.01 -7.09
CA PHE A 6 12.83 4.10 -7.08
C PHE A 6 12.22 4.28 -5.68
N TYR A 7 11.67 3.23 -5.12
CA TYR A 7 11.00 3.28 -3.81
C TYR A 7 11.92 3.67 -2.64
N GLY A 8 13.22 3.46 -2.77
CA GLY A 8 14.20 3.90 -1.78
C GLY A 8 14.78 5.28 -2.01
N THR A 9 14.53 5.91 -3.16
CA THR A 9 15.22 7.14 -3.56
C THR A 9 14.28 8.31 -3.81
N PHE A 10 13.16 8.10 -4.49
CA PHE A 10 12.28 9.15 -5.01
C PHE A 10 10.85 9.10 -4.48
N SER A 11 10.41 7.95 -3.97
CA SER A 11 9.03 7.79 -3.50
C SER A 11 8.80 8.35 -2.10
N THR A 12 7.54 8.44 -1.69
CA THR A 12 7.15 8.80 -0.31
C THR A 12 7.76 7.85 0.73
N GLY A 13 8.13 6.64 0.33
CA GLY A 13 8.99 5.75 1.12
C GLY A 13 10.42 6.25 1.25
N ALA A 14 10.91 7.10 0.33
CA ALA A 14 12.23 7.73 0.39
C ALA A 14 12.28 8.97 1.29
N ALA A 15 11.14 9.45 1.76
CA ALA A 15 11.06 10.52 2.77
C ALA A 15 11.90 10.22 4.01
N PHE A 16 12.16 8.95 4.26
CA PHE A 16 13.14 8.46 5.22
C PHE A 16 14.58 8.95 4.95
N LYS A 17 14.92 9.35 3.73
CA LYS A 17 16.27 9.83 3.41
C LYS A 17 16.54 11.22 3.95
N ASN A 18 15.58 12.13 3.85
CA ASN A 18 15.74 13.54 4.22
C ASN A 18 15.26 13.81 5.64
N MET A 19 14.56 12.88 6.25
CA MET A 19 13.96 13.00 7.57
C MET A 19 14.67 12.17 8.64
N GLN A 20 15.96 11.89 8.48
CA GLN A 20 16.71 11.04 9.44
C GLN A 20 16.57 11.51 10.90
N SER A 21 16.27 12.80 11.14
CA SER A 21 15.99 13.31 12.48
C SER A 21 14.51 13.50 12.79
N ASN A 22 13.65 13.81 11.80
CA ASN A 22 12.27 14.24 12.04
C ASN A 22 11.18 13.22 11.74
N TYR A 23 11.41 12.26 10.82
CA TYR A 23 10.38 11.32 10.42
C TYR A 23 9.96 10.38 11.55
N TYR A 24 10.92 9.95 12.34
CA TYR A 24 10.70 9.17 13.57
C TYR A 24 10.61 10.06 14.83
N SER A 25 10.39 11.36 14.68
CA SER A 25 10.16 12.23 15.82
C SER A 25 8.94 11.80 16.62
N LYS A 26 8.94 12.08 17.92
CA LYS A 26 7.77 11.81 18.79
C LYS A 26 6.48 12.39 18.21
N LYS A 27 6.54 13.56 17.57
CA LYS A 27 5.41 14.23 16.91
C LYS A 27 4.85 13.37 15.75
N ASN A 28 5.71 12.87 14.88
CA ASN A 28 5.29 12.05 13.74
C ASN A 28 4.79 10.67 14.16
N ILE A 29 5.44 10.03 15.12
CA ILE A 29 4.94 8.77 15.71
C ILE A 29 3.56 8.98 16.32
N SER A 30 3.34 10.08 17.04
CA SER A 30 2.03 10.44 17.59
C SER A 30 0.98 10.63 16.50
N TYR A 31 1.32 11.34 15.43
CA TYR A 31 0.43 11.53 14.27
C TYR A 31 0.05 10.19 13.62
N ILE A 32 1.04 9.33 13.34
CA ILE A 32 0.81 8.00 12.75
C ILE A 32 -0.04 7.14 13.70
N SER A 33 0.23 7.20 14.99
CA SER A 33 -0.54 6.48 16.00
C SER A 33 -2.01 6.91 16.01
N LYS A 34 -2.28 8.21 15.88
CA LYS A 34 -3.66 8.74 15.75
C LYS A 34 -4.33 8.27 14.46
N LEU A 35 -3.59 8.27 13.34
CA LEU A 35 -4.09 7.79 12.06
C LEU A 35 -4.46 6.31 12.11
N ILE A 36 -3.58 5.46 12.65
CA ILE A 36 -3.84 4.03 12.82
C ILE A 36 -5.07 3.82 13.73
N LYS A 37 -5.18 4.51 14.86
CA LYS A 37 -6.36 4.45 15.72
C LYS A 37 -7.64 4.81 14.97
N LYS A 38 -7.62 5.88 14.18
CA LYS A 38 -8.77 6.32 13.37
C LYS A 38 -9.16 5.24 12.35
N ASN A 39 -8.18 4.62 11.69
CA ASN A 39 -8.42 3.55 10.71
C ASN A 39 -8.97 2.28 11.36
N LEU A 40 -8.41 1.87 12.49
CA LEU A 40 -8.88 0.69 13.24
C LEU A 40 -10.31 0.86 13.77
N ARG A 41 -10.68 2.06 14.24
CA ARG A 41 -12.07 2.36 14.64
C ARG A 41 -13.07 2.15 13.51
N LYS A 42 -12.70 2.51 12.27
CA LYS A 42 -13.56 2.25 11.10
C LYS A 42 -13.78 0.76 10.86
N MET A 43 -12.84 -0.09 11.27
CA MET A 43 -12.90 -1.55 11.19
C MET A 43 -13.54 -2.18 12.45
N GLU A 44 -13.97 -1.38 13.40
CA GLU A 44 -14.45 -1.85 14.73
C GLU A 44 -13.39 -2.68 15.46
N ILE A 45 -12.12 -2.28 15.32
CA ILE A 45 -10.98 -2.91 15.98
C ILE A 45 -10.56 -2.02 17.16
N SER A 46 -10.61 -2.58 18.35
CA SER A 46 -10.17 -1.95 19.59
C SER A 46 -8.67 -2.17 19.85
N LYS A 47 -8.14 -1.50 20.87
CA LYS A 47 -6.78 -1.73 21.34
C LYS A 47 -6.56 -3.19 21.80
N ASN A 48 -7.55 -3.77 22.46
CA ASN A 48 -7.46 -5.13 23.00
C ASN A 48 -7.44 -6.19 21.91
N ASP A 49 -8.08 -5.93 20.77
CA ASP A 49 -8.10 -6.87 19.64
C ASP A 49 -6.71 -7.07 19.01
N LEU A 50 -5.78 -6.12 19.17
CA LEU A 50 -4.42 -6.20 18.65
C LEU A 50 -3.37 -6.54 19.72
N LYS A 51 -3.74 -6.53 21.01
CA LYS A 51 -2.82 -6.91 22.09
C LYS A 51 -2.41 -8.38 21.93
N ASN A 52 -1.12 -8.64 22.04
CA ASN A 52 -0.51 -9.98 21.85
C ASN A 52 -0.76 -10.62 20.46
N LYS A 53 -1.15 -9.85 19.46
CA LYS A 53 -1.39 -10.32 18.09
C LYS A 53 -0.14 -10.20 17.22
N VAL A 54 -0.09 -11.03 16.19
CA VAL A 54 0.94 -10.96 15.13
C VAL A 54 0.42 -10.11 13.99
N ILE A 55 1.11 -9.00 13.73
CA ILE A 55 0.72 -8.01 12.73
C ILE A 55 1.68 -8.10 11.53
N MET A 56 1.16 -7.94 10.33
CA MET A 56 1.95 -7.69 9.12
C MET A 56 1.69 -6.28 8.61
N ASN A 57 2.75 -5.57 8.31
CA ASN A 57 2.73 -4.29 7.59
C ASN A 57 3.56 -4.42 6.31
N VAL A 58 3.01 -3.96 5.20
CA VAL A 58 3.71 -3.93 3.91
C VAL A 58 3.83 -2.49 3.43
N GLY A 59 5.05 -2.11 3.04
CA GLY A 59 5.39 -0.77 2.55
C GLY A 59 6.44 -0.08 3.43
N SER A 60 6.33 1.22 3.61
CA SER A 60 7.39 2.06 4.17
C SER A 60 7.85 1.75 5.61
N GLY A 61 7.14 0.94 6.36
CA GLY A 61 7.46 0.63 7.78
C GLY A 61 6.99 1.68 8.79
N ARG A 62 6.58 2.84 8.32
CA ARG A 62 6.09 3.94 9.16
C ARG A 62 4.95 3.51 10.07
N GLU A 63 4.04 2.75 9.55
CA GLU A 63 2.85 2.28 10.25
C GLU A 63 3.18 1.30 11.38
N CYS A 64 4.30 0.59 11.29
CA CYS A 64 4.78 -0.29 12.38
C CYS A 64 4.91 0.46 13.70
N LEU A 65 5.40 1.70 13.64
CA LEU A 65 5.57 2.55 14.84
C LEU A 65 4.23 2.92 15.47
N GLY A 66 3.20 3.12 14.62
CA GLY A 66 1.85 3.37 15.10
C GLY A 66 1.20 2.14 15.74
N PHE A 67 1.60 0.92 15.33
CA PHE A 67 1.09 -0.33 15.93
C PHE A 67 1.73 -0.67 17.27
N ILE A 68 2.92 -0.20 17.59
CA ILE A 68 3.59 -0.51 18.89
C ILE A 68 2.70 -0.16 20.08
N GLN A 69 1.93 0.92 20.02
CA GLN A 69 1.03 1.37 21.10
C GLN A 69 -0.06 0.34 21.48
N PHE A 70 -0.34 -0.63 20.62
CA PHE A 70 -1.33 -1.69 20.84
C PHE A 70 -0.72 -2.91 21.52
N ASN A 71 0.58 -2.86 21.84
CA ASN A 71 1.34 -3.96 22.45
C ASN A 71 1.17 -5.31 21.72
N PRO A 72 1.45 -5.35 20.39
CA PRO A 72 1.37 -6.60 19.65
C PRO A 72 2.42 -7.60 20.14
N LYS A 73 2.22 -8.90 19.87
CA LYS A 73 3.24 -9.93 20.08
C LYS A 73 4.44 -9.68 19.19
N LYS A 74 4.20 -9.42 17.89
CA LYS A 74 5.24 -9.16 16.90
C LYS A 74 4.65 -8.41 15.71
N ILE A 75 5.45 -7.53 15.11
CA ILE A 75 5.13 -6.85 13.84
C ILE A 75 6.14 -7.33 12.79
N TYR A 76 5.64 -7.87 11.69
CA TYR A 76 6.44 -8.21 10.51
C TYR A 76 6.30 -7.10 9.48
N HIS A 77 7.39 -6.46 9.18
CA HIS A 77 7.48 -5.42 8.15
C HIS A 77 8.13 -5.96 6.89
N TYR A 78 7.48 -5.77 5.76
CA TYR A 78 7.96 -6.16 4.43
C TYR A 78 7.98 -4.97 3.48
N ASP A 79 9.10 -4.76 2.81
CA ASP A 79 9.26 -3.79 1.73
C ASP A 79 10.11 -4.41 0.61
N ILE A 80 9.85 -4.02 -0.62
CA ILE A 80 10.65 -4.43 -1.78
C ILE A 80 11.99 -3.69 -1.83
N SER A 81 12.06 -2.49 -1.24
CA SER A 81 13.24 -1.62 -1.25
C SER A 81 14.25 -2.02 -0.19
N GLU A 82 15.42 -2.50 -0.63
CA GLU A 82 16.54 -2.78 0.27
C GLU A 82 16.98 -1.53 1.06
N ILE A 83 16.96 -0.38 0.40
CA ILE A 83 17.35 0.91 1.02
C ILE A 83 16.42 1.25 2.18
N ASN A 84 15.10 1.11 2.00
CA ASN A 84 14.13 1.34 3.07
C ASN A 84 14.32 0.35 4.21
N ILE A 85 14.50 -0.92 3.90
CA ILE A 85 14.73 -1.98 4.90
C ILE A 85 15.98 -1.66 5.73
N LYS A 86 17.11 -1.31 5.10
CA LYS A 86 18.34 -0.96 5.80
C LYS A 86 18.14 0.21 6.77
N ARG A 87 17.49 1.27 6.30
CA ARG A 87 17.19 2.46 7.12
C ARG A 87 16.27 2.12 8.28
N PHE A 88 15.22 1.37 8.03
CA PHE A 88 14.27 1.02 9.07
C PHE A 88 14.86 0.06 10.10
N LYS A 89 15.71 -0.89 9.68
CA LYS A 89 16.47 -1.75 10.60
C LYS A 89 17.37 -0.93 11.53
N ASN A 90 18.12 0.02 10.98
CA ASN A 90 18.96 0.91 11.79
C ASN A 90 18.13 1.69 12.83
N PHE A 91 16.93 2.15 12.43
CA PHE A 91 16.02 2.80 13.37
C PHE A 91 15.51 1.84 14.45
N ILE A 92 15.12 0.62 14.09
CA ILE A 92 14.67 -0.43 15.02
C ILE A 92 15.74 -0.68 16.08
N ILE A 93 16.98 -0.91 15.66
CA ILE A 93 18.11 -1.16 16.55
C ILE A 93 18.36 0.03 17.49
N LYS A 94 18.45 1.25 16.92
CA LYS A 94 18.69 2.47 17.70
C LYS A 94 17.63 2.74 18.78
N ASN A 95 16.44 2.17 18.62
CA ASN A 95 15.30 2.39 19.53
C ASN A 95 14.93 1.13 20.34
N ASN A 96 15.77 0.09 20.34
CA ASN A 96 15.54 -1.17 21.05
C ASN A 96 14.18 -1.83 20.74
N LEU A 97 13.82 -1.84 19.44
CA LEU A 97 12.52 -2.36 18.96
C LEU A 97 12.62 -3.75 18.31
N GLU A 98 13.79 -4.41 18.29
CA GLU A 98 14.03 -5.71 17.64
C GLU A 98 13.15 -6.81 18.23
N ASN A 99 12.85 -6.70 19.52
CA ASN A 99 11.94 -7.62 20.18
C ASN A 99 10.48 -7.49 19.73
N LYS A 100 10.12 -6.37 19.08
CA LYS A 100 8.75 -6.09 18.62
C LYS A 100 8.62 -6.11 17.12
N ILE A 101 9.63 -5.69 16.35
CA ILE A 101 9.56 -5.51 14.91
C ILE A 101 10.63 -6.36 14.21
N ILE A 102 10.19 -7.15 13.24
CA ILE A 102 11.05 -7.85 12.29
C ILE A 102 10.87 -7.19 10.93
N SER A 103 11.93 -6.62 10.38
CA SER A 103 11.92 -5.94 9.08
C SER A 103 12.73 -6.74 8.06
N SER A 104 12.15 -7.04 6.91
CA SER A 104 12.77 -7.84 5.86
C SER A 104 12.46 -7.33 4.48
N GLN A 105 13.45 -7.40 3.58
CA GLN A 105 13.19 -7.20 2.16
C GLN A 105 12.37 -8.37 1.63
N PHE A 106 11.21 -8.08 1.05
CA PHE A 106 10.29 -9.12 0.62
C PHE A 106 9.33 -8.62 -0.45
N ASP A 107 9.20 -9.38 -1.53
CA ASP A 107 8.23 -9.13 -2.58
C ASP A 107 7.00 -10.02 -2.36
N ILE A 108 5.91 -9.44 -1.88
CA ILE A 108 4.66 -10.16 -1.60
C ILE A 108 4.02 -10.80 -2.84
N SER A 109 4.43 -10.38 -4.04
CA SER A 109 3.92 -10.92 -5.30
C SER A 109 4.76 -12.08 -5.85
N LYS A 110 6.00 -12.22 -5.38
CA LYS A 110 6.95 -13.26 -5.86
C LYS A 110 7.21 -14.34 -4.83
N ASN A 111 7.34 -13.94 -3.57
CA ASN A 111 7.68 -14.82 -2.48
C ASN A 111 6.44 -15.35 -1.75
N LYS A 112 6.49 -16.57 -1.26
CA LYS A 112 5.40 -17.16 -0.48
C LYS A 112 5.43 -16.64 0.96
N LEU A 113 4.33 -16.09 1.41
CA LEU A 113 4.11 -15.76 2.82
C LEU A 113 3.80 -17.03 3.63
N PRO A 114 4.16 -17.08 4.91
CA PRO A 114 3.79 -18.19 5.78
C PRO A 114 2.26 -18.22 5.94
N LYS A 115 1.67 -19.42 5.82
CA LYS A 115 0.22 -19.63 5.95
C LYS A 115 -0.24 -19.40 7.39
N ASP A 116 -1.46 -18.91 7.55
CA ASP A 116 -2.18 -18.78 8.82
C ASP A 116 -1.37 -18.16 9.96
N LYS A 117 -0.54 -17.17 9.64
CA LYS A 117 0.39 -16.54 10.59
C LYS A 117 -0.12 -15.25 11.19
N PHE A 118 -0.80 -14.41 10.41
CA PHE A 118 -1.10 -13.04 10.80
C PHE A 118 -2.52 -12.88 11.32
N ASP A 119 -2.63 -12.28 12.50
CA ASP A 119 -3.92 -11.88 13.08
C ASP A 119 -4.45 -10.62 12.42
N PHE A 120 -3.54 -9.72 12.02
CA PHE A 120 -3.87 -8.48 11.33
C PHE A 120 -2.87 -8.16 10.24
N ILE A 121 -3.37 -7.75 9.08
CA ILE A 121 -2.57 -7.30 7.94
C ILE A 121 -2.92 -5.85 7.63
N TYR A 122 -1.91 -4.99 7.56
CA TYR A 122 -2.08 -3.61 7.17
C TYR A 122 -1.37 -3.36 5.83
N LEU A 123 -2.17 -3.24 4.77
CA LEU A 123 -1.72 -2.98 3.42
C LEU A 123 -2.24 -1.60 2.99
N HIS A 124 -1.34 -0.61 2.93
CA HIS A 124 -1.71 0.77 2.67
C HIS A 124 -0.88 1.36 1.52
N GLY A 125 -1.52 1.57 0.36
CA GLY A 125 -0.89 2.21 -0.79
C GLY A 125 0.21 1.36 -1.47
N VAL A 126 0.11 0.03 -1.44
CA VAL A 126 1.14 -0.87 -1.97
C VAL A 126 0.63 -1.72 -3.13
N ILE A 127 -0.59 -2.23 -3.04
CA ILE A 127 -1.07 -3.29 -3.94
C ILE A 127 -1.09 -2.86 -5.42
N GLN A 128 -1.30 -1.59 -5.70
CA GLN A 128 -1.28 -1.05 -7.07
C GLN A 128 0.13 -0.99 -7.67
N HIS A 129 1.16 -1.17 -6.86
CA HIS A 129 2.56 -1.08 -7.29
C HIS A 129 3.26 -2.44 -7.42
N VAL A 130 2.57 -3.54 -7.10
CA VAL A 130 3.15 -4.88 -7.23
C VAL A 130 3.04 -5.41 -8.66
N ASP A 131 4.01 -6.22 -9.10
CA ASP A 131 4.04 -6.79 -10.46
C ASP A 131 2.90 -7.78 -10.70
N HIS A 132 2.60 -8.64 -9.73
CA HIS A 132 1.62 -9.72 -9.81
C HIS A 132 0.56 -9.58 -8.73
N VAL A 133 -0.39 -8.67 -8.95
CA VAL A 133 -1.46 -8.34 -7.99
C VAL A 133 -2.24 -9.58 -7.54
N ASN A 134 -2.58 -10.48 -8.49
CA ASN A 134 -3.33 -11.70 -8.18
C ASN A 134 -2.60 -12.58 -7.16
N ARG A 135 -1.30 -12.80 -7.39
CA ARG A 135 -0.46 -13.61 -6.49
C ARG A 135 -0.28 -12.92 -5.14
N ALA A 136 -0.08 -11.60 -5.14
CA ALA A 136 0.03 -10.84 -3.90
C ALA A 136 -1.24 -10.97 -3.04
N VAL A 137 -2.41 -10.76 -3.62
CA VAL A 137 -3.69 -10.89 -2.89
C VAL A 137 -3.91 -12.31 -2.39
N GLN A 138 -3.60 -13.32 -3.22
CA GLN A 138 -3.67 -14.72 -2.81
C GLN A 138 -2.76 -15.02 -1.62
N ASN A 139 -1.50 -14.57 -1.67
CA ASN A 139 -0.53 -14.74 -0.58
C ASN A 139 -1.03 -14.07 0.71
N LEU A 140 -1.59 -12.85 0.62
CA LEU A 140 -2.15 -12.14 1.77
C LEU A 140 -3.30 -12.93 2.39
N CYS A 141 -4.25 -13.41 1.58
CA CYS A 141 -5.39 -14.21 2.05
C CYS A 141 -4.94 -15.51 2.72
N LEU A 142 -3.96 -16.21 2.14
CA LEU A 142 -3.44 -17.46 2.69
C LEU A 142 -2.66 -17.25 3.99
N SER A 143 -1.98 -16.10 4.12
CA SER A 143 -1.17 -15.81 5.30
C SER A 143 -1.97 -15.33 6.51
N MET A 144 -3.22 -14.95 6.30
CA MET A 144 -4.13 -14.49 7.33
C MET A 144 -4.69 -15.68 8.13
N LYS A 145 -4.70 -15.60 9.46
CA LYS A 145 -5.36 -16.60 10.33
C LYS A 145 -6.86 -16.68 10.09
N SER A 146 -7.50 -17.74 10.59
CA SER A 146 -8.96 -17.94 10.45
C SER A 146 -9.79 -16.78 11.01
N SER A 147 -9.37 -16.18 12.12
CA SER A 147 -9.97 -14.97 12.73
C SER A 147 -9.30 -13.67 12.24
N GLY A 148 -8.38 -13.77 11.29
CA GLY A 148 -7.57 -12.65 10.85
C GLY A 148 -8.38 -11.58 10.12
N ARG A 149 -7.90 -10.34 10.21
CA ARG A 149 -8.47 -9.18 9.55
C ARG A 149 -7.41 -8.45 8.73
N MET A 150 -7.83 -7.72 7.68
CA MET A 150 -6.93 -6.96 6.83
C MET A 150 -7.52 -5.60 6.48
N TRP A 151 -6.71 -4.56 6.66
CA TRP A 151 -6.88 -3.25 6.05
C TRP A 151 -6.30 -3.30 4.65
N PHE A 152 -7.16 -3.27 3.62
CA PHE A 152 -6.77 -3.39 2.21
C PHE A 152 -7.04 -2.09 1.48
N TYR A 153 -6.04 -1.21 1.41
CA TYR A 153 -6.12 0.08 0.73
C TYR A 153 -5.53 -0.01 -0.67
N PHE A 154 -6.25 0.50 -1.64
CA PHE A 154 -5.86 0.47 -3.05
C PHE A 154 -6.31 1.73 -3.79
N TYR A 155 -5.67 2.02 -4.93
CA TYR A 155 -6.13 3.01 -5.87
C TYR A 155 -7.11 2.37 -6.86
N ARG A 156 -8.08 3.16 -7.30
CA ARG A 156 -9.12 2.75 -8.23
C ARG A 156 -9.18 3.68 -9.43
N PRO A 157 -9.51 3.20 -10.65
CA PRO A 157 -9.75 4.04 -11.80
C PRO A 157 -11.02 4.89 -11.61
N GLY A 158 -11.17 5.91 -12.45
CA GLY A 158 -12.42 6.68 -12.54
C GLY A 158 -12.53 7.89 -11.61
N SER A 159 -11.48 8.26 -10.87
CA SER A 159 -11.49 9.50 -10.09
C SER A 159 -10.70 10.62 -10.76
N PHE A 160 -11.10 11.86 -10.51
CA PHE A 160 -10.45 13.05 -11.05
C PHE A 160 -8.95 13.11 -10.68
N ASN A 161 -8.59 12.79 -9.44
CA ASN A 161 -7.19 12.79 -9.02
C ASN A 161 -6.35 11.76 -9.77
N ILE A 162 -6.88 10.55 -9.97
CA ILE A 162 -6.19 9.52 -10.73
C ILE A 162 -6.04 9.93 -12.20
N PHE A 163 -7.06 10.59 -12.76
CA PHE A 163 -7.01 11.14 -14.11
C PHE A 163 -5.93 12.23 -14.24
N LEU A 164 -5.94 13.23 -13.34
CA LEU A 164 -4.89 14.28 -13.33
C LEU A 164 -3.49 13.70 -13.18
N GLY A 165 -3.30 12.78 -12.25
CA GLY A 165 -2.00 12.12 -12.08
C GLY A 165 -1.56 11.35 -13.33
N SER A 166 -2.50 10.78 -14.08
CA SER A 166 -2.19 10.11 -15.35
C SER A 166 -1.76 11.11 -16.43
N ILE A 167 -2.39 12.29 -16.48
CA ILE A 167 -1.96 13.38 -17.35
C ILE A 167 -0.56 13.86 -16.96
N GLN A 168 -0.31 14.13 -15.69
CA GLN A 168 1.00 14.55 -15.20
C GLN A 168 2.08 13.54 -15.60
N ARG A 169 1.85 12.26 -15.36
CA ARG A 169 2.73 11.17 -15.74
C ARG A 169 3.03 11.16 -17.25
N TYR A 170 1.99 11.35 -18.07
CA TYR A 170 2.14 11.43 -19.52
C TYR A 170 3.00 12.63 -19.96
N LEU A 171 2.77 13.80 -19.37
CA LEU A 171 3.50 15.02 -19.72
C LEU A 171 5.00 14.93 -19.39
N VAL A 172 5.36 14.27 -18.28
CA VAL A 172 6.77 14.16 -17.85
C VAL A 172 7.48 12.89 -18.32
N ARG A 173 6.81 12.02 -19.08
CA ARG A 173 7.32 10.69 -19.47
C ARG A 173 8.70 10.67 -20.16
N ASN A 174 9.04 11.77 -20.86
CA ASN A 174 10.31 11.92 -21.56
C ASN A 174 11.35 12.74 -20.76
N ILE A 175 11.03 13.15 -19.54
CA ILE A 175 11.93 13.91 -18.69
C ILE A 175 12.65 12.92 -17.77
N LYS A 176 13.98 13.02 -17.69
CA LYS A 176 14.75 12.21 -16.72
C LYS A 176 14.32 12.51 -15.30
N ILE A 177 14.15 11.47 -14.51
CA ILE A 177 13.64 11.54 -13.13
C ILE A 177 14.46 12.47 -12.23
N GLU A 178 15.80 12.44 -12.39
CA GLU A 178 16.71 13.29 -11.63
C GLU A 178 16.54 14.77 -11.99
N THR A 179 16.35 15.06 -13.28
CA THR A 179 16.12 16.42 -13.80
C THR A 179 14.83 16.98 -13.25
N PHE A 180 13.75 16.20 -13.29
CA PHE A 180 12.46 16.64 -12.76
C PHE A 180 12.50 16.82 -11.23
N ASN A 181 13.11 15.90 -10.51
CA ASN A 181 13.30 16.03 -9.07
C ASN A 181 14.11 17.29 -8.69
N LYS A 182 15.20 17.59 -9.45
CA LYS A 182 15.98 18.82 -9.27
C LYS A 182 15.15 20.08 -9.52
N TYR A 183 14.29 20.05 -10.54
CA TYR A 183 13.37 21.14 -10.85
C TYR A 183 12.36 21.35 -9.72
N LEU A 184 11.71 20.29 -9.25
CA LEU A 184 10.74 20.37 -8.15
C LEU A 184 11.38 20.96 -6.87
N LYS A 185 12.59 20.53 -6.52
CA LYS A 185 13.33 21.05 -5.35
C LYS A 185 13.65 22.54 -5.44
N LYS A 186 13.77 23.11 -6.65
CA LYS A 186 13.93 24.56 -6.83
C LYS A 186 12.63 25.33 -6.64
N LYS A 187 11.46 24.69 -6.88
CA LYS A 187 10.15 25.35 -6.87
C LYS A 187 9.35 25.07 -5.59
N ILE A 188 9.56 23.93 -4.97
CA ILE A 188 8.78 23.45 -3.82
C ILE A 188 9.72 23.25 -2.64
N LYS A 189 9.38 23.84 -1.49
CA LYS A 189 10.16 23.69 -0.24
C LYS A 189 9.76 22.43 0.53
N ASP A 190 8.53 21.95 0.36
CA ASP A 190 8.00 20.78 1.07
C ASP A 190 8.46 19.48 0.38
N ASN A 191 9.37 18.80 1.02
CA ASN A 191 9.89 17.52 0.53
C ASN A 191 8.80 16.43 0.42
N PHE A 192 7.81 16.43 1.31
CA PHE A 192 6.73 15.46 1.26
C PHE A 192 5.85 15.66 0.02
N LEU A 193 5.59 16.92 -0.34
CA LEU A 193 4.87 17.26 -1.56
C LEU A 193 5.67 16.86 -2.81
N ILE A 194 6.99 17.12 -2.82
CA ILE A 194 7.88 16.69 -3.92
C ILE A 194 7.79 15.17 -4.11
N GLU A 195 7.89 14.41 -3.02
CA GLU A 195 7.85 12.95 -3.06
C GLU A 195 6.49 12.43 -3.53
N GLY A 196 5.40 13.08 -3.13
CA GLY A 196 4.06 12.78 -3.63
C GLY A 196 3.93 12.99 -5.14
N VAL A 197 4.48 14.10 -5.67
CA VAL A 197 4.52 14.37 -7.11
C VAL A 197 5.41 13.36 -7.84
N MET A 198 6.55 13.00 -7.26
CA MET A 198 7.44 11.98 -7.83
C MET A 198 6.77 10.60 -7.87
N ASP A 199 6.05 10.21 -6.83
CA ASP A 199 5.26 8.97 -6.81
C ASP A 199 4.20 8.97 -7.91
N GLU A 200 3.48 10.07 -8.07
CA GLU A 200 2.44 10.18 -9.08
C GLU A 200 3.00 10.09 -10.50
N CYS A 201 4.14 10.77 -10.74
CA CYS A 201 4.73 10.89 -12.07
C CYS A 201 5.59 9.69 -12.48
N TYR A 202 6.35 9.11 -11.55
CA TYR A 202 7.44 8.19 -11.89
C TYR A 202 7.40 6.83 -11.19
N VAL A 203 6.38 6.54 -10.39
CA VAL A 203 6.27 5.19 -9.82
C VAL A 203 6.32 4.13 -10.94
N PRO A 204 7.23 3.14 -10.84
CA PRO A 204 7.51 2.23 -11.96
C PRO A 204 6.32 1.38 -12.37
N ASN A 205 5.50 0.99 -11.41
CA ASN A 205 4.33 0.17 -11.65
C ASN A 205 3.10 0.80 -10.98
N ARG A 206 2.06 1.01 -11.76
CA ARG A 206 0.79 1.53 -11.31
C ARG A 206 -0.33 0.77 -11.99
N GLN A 207 -0.94 -0.14 -11.27
CA GLN A 207 -2.05 -0.96 -11.75
C GLN A 207 -3.32 -0.57 -11.02
N LEU A 208 -4.34 -0.21 -11.76
CA LEU A 208 -5.63 0.21 -11.23
C LEU A 208 -6.69 -0.84 -11.56
N PHE A 209 -7.38 -1.31 -10.55
CA PHE A 209 -8.46 -2.28 -10.66
C PHE A 209 -9.75 -1.69 -10.08
N TYR A 210 -10.88 -2.08 -10.61
CA TYR A 210 -12.15 -1.72 -10.03
C TYR A 210 -12.37 -2.45 -8.70
N PRO A 211 -13.06 -1.85 -7.74
CA PRO A 211 -13.36 -2.49 -6.45
C PRO A 211 -14.03 -3.86 -6.58
N LYS A 212 -14.94 -4.01 -7.58
CA LYS A 212 -15.61 -5.29 -7.86
C LYS A 212 -14.67 -6.43 -8.23
N ASP A 213 -13.53 -6.12 -8.86
CA ASP A 213 -12.55 -7.13 -9.24
C ASP A 213 -11.80 -7.65 -8.01
N TYR A 214 -11.40 -6.73 -7.12
CA TYR A 214 -10.82 -7.09 -5.83
C TYR A 214 -11.80 -7.86 -4.94
N TYR A 215 -13.06 -7.45 -4.91
CA TYR A 215 -14.10 -8.14 -4.17
C TYR A 215 -14.20 -9.61 -4.55
N LYS A 216 -14.40 -9.88 -5.85
CA LYS A 216 -14.52 -11.24 -6.39
C LYS A 216 -13.28 -12.08 -6.09
N PHE A 217 -12.11 -11.47 -6.25
CA PHE A 217 -10.86 -12.19 -6.04
C PHE A 217 -10.64 -12.53 -4.56
N LEU A 218 -10.89 -11.60 -3.65
CA LEU A 218 -10.83 -11.85 -2.21
C LEU A 218 -11.79 -12.96 -1.79
N GLU A 219 -13.00 -12.96 -2.32
CA GLU A 219 -13.98 -14.01 -2.04
C GLU A 219 -13.52 -15.39 -2.51
N ASN A 220 -12.97 -15.47 -3.73
CA ASN A 220 -12.46 -16.72 -4.30
C ASN A 220 -11.27 -17.28 -3.50
N ASN A 221 -10.55 -16.44 -2.78
CA ASN A 221 -9.45 -16.84 -1.90
C ASN A 221 -9.84 -16.99 -0.42
N GLY A 222 -11.13 -17.18 -0.14
CA GLY A 222 -11.62 -17.47 1.21
C GLY A 222 -11.66 -16.26 2.13
N CYS A 223 -11.64 -15.05 1.57
CA CYS A 223 -11.79 -13.80 2.32
C CYS A 223 -13.14 -13.16 2.04
N GLY A 224 -13.68 -12.44 3.01
CA GLY A 224 -14.92 -11.65 2.88
C GLY A 224 -14.68 -10.21 3.24
N ILE A 225 -15.41 -9.31 2.60
CA ILE A 225 -15.43 -7.89 2.94
C ILE A 225 -16.58 -7.67 3.89
N TYR A 226 -16.30 -7.09 5.07
CA TYR A 226 -17.33 -6.77 6.07
C TYR A 226 -17.55 -5.26 6.23
N GLY A 227 -16.73 -4.44 5.56
CA GLY A 227 -16.89 -3.01 5.52
C GLY A 227 -15.96 -2.37 4.49
N ASN A 228 -16.22 -1.12 4.18
CA ASN A 228 -15.40 -0.35 3.24
C ASN A 228 -15.52 1.15 3.53
N THR A 229 -14.68 1.96 2.88
CA THR A 229 -14.72 3.42 2.97
C THR A 229 -15.47 4.05 1.80
N PHE A 230 -16.16 3.28 1.00
CA PHE A 230 -17.00 3.80 -0.09
C PHE A 230 -18.31 4.36 0.42
N ILE A 231 -18.87 5.30 -0.31
CA ILE A 231 -20.27 5.66 -0.22
C ILE A 231 -21.09 4.49 -0.79
N LYS A 232 -22.21 4.17 -0.15
CA LYS A 232 -23.04 2.97 -0.40
C LYS A 232 -23.42 2.71 -1.87
N ASN A 233 -23.43 3.73 -2.70
CA ASN A 233 -23.81 3.62 -4.11
C ASN A 233 -22.61 3.95 -4.99
N TYR A 234 -21.88 2.93 -5.40
CA TYR A 234 -20.79 3.08 -6.34
C TYR A 234 -21.32 3.12 -7.78
N TYR A 235 -21.51 4.31 -8.31
CA TYR A 235 -21.68 4.52 -9.74
C TYR A 235 -20.41 5.13 -10.31
N PRO A 236 -19.76 4.51 -11.31
CA PRO A 236 -18.50 5.02 -11.90
C PRO A 236 -18.62 6.45 -12.41
N GLU A 237 -19.82 6.83 -12.88
CA GLU A 237 -20.11 8.13 -13.47
C GLU A 237 -20.17 9.26 -12.43
N VAL A 238 -20.60 8.97 -11.20
CA VAL A 238 -20.67 9.95 -10.10
C VAL A 238 -19.33 10.12 -9.40
N ASP A 239 -18.43 9.17 -9.55
CA ASP A 239 -17.18 9.09 -8.81
C ASP A 239 -16.06 9.94 -9.42
N PHE A 240 -16.19 10.36 -10.67
CA PHE A 240 -15.21 11.22 -11.32
C PHE A 240 -15.07 12.58 -10.61
N LEU A 241 -16.18 13.13 -10.10
CA LEU A 241 -16.19 14.38 -9.36
C LEU A 241 -15.79 14.20 -7.88
N ASN A 242 -15.86 12.98 -7.34
CA ASN A 242 -15.39 12.71 -6.00
C ASN A 242 -13.87 12.56 -5.98
N TYR A 243 -13.22 13.46 -5.32
CA TYR A 243 -11.76 13.65 -5.22
C TYR A 243 -10.93 12.42 -4.77
N HIS A 244 -11.53 11.32 -4.37
CA HIS A 244 -10.82 10.21 -3.76
C HIS A 244 -10.56 9.07 -4.76
N GLY A 245 -9.36 9.09 -5.36
CA GLY A 245 -8.84 7.99 -6.18
C GLY A 245 -8.45 6.75 -5.41
N SER A 246 -8.80 6.66 -4.12
CA SER A 246 -8.43 5.55 -3.25
C SER A 246 -9.62 4.95 -2.55
N ALA A 247 -9.47 3.69 -2.14
CA ALA A 247 -10.49 2.94 -1.46
C ALA A 247 -9.91 1.96 -0.46
N VAL A 248 -10.69 1.59 0.54
CA VAL A 248 -10.30 0.60 1.53
C VAL A 248 -11.39 -0.45 1.66
N PHE A 249 -10.99 -1.71 1.60
CA PHE A 249 -11.79 -2.82 2.06
C PHE A 249 -11.36 -3.26 3.46
N PHE A 250 -12.35 -3.54 4.32
CA PHE A 250 -12.16 -4.21 5.58
C PHE A 250 -12.41 -5.69 5.36
N VAL A 251 -11.34 -6.47 5.39
CA VAL A 251 -11.34 -7.87 4.98
C VAL A 251 -11.19 -8.77 6.19
N LYS A 252 -11.92 -9.89 6.21
CA LYS A 252 -11.75 -10.98 7.17
C LYS A 252 -11.68 -12.32 6.44
N LYS A 253 -11.01 -13.30 7.04
CA LYS A 253 -11.03 -14.67 6.54
C LYS A 253 -12.40 -15.27 6.78
N LYS A 254 -13.01 -15.91 5.78
CA LYS A 254 -14.27 -16.64 5.92
C LYS A 254 -13.95 -18.02 6.49
N LEU A 255 -14.62 -18.40 7.58
CA LEU A 255 -14.58 -19.77 8.10
C LEU A 255 -15.38 -20.65 7.13
N LYS A 256 -14.72 -21.68 6.59
CA LYS A 256 -15.34 -22.74 5.76
C LYS A 256 -15.97 -22.27 4.43
N LYS A 257 -15.15 -22.06 3.43
CA LYS A 257 -15.47 -22.44 2.03
C LYS A 257 -14.24 -23.13 1.44
N LYS A 258 -14.47 -24.24 0.68
CA LYS A 258 -13.44 -24.84 -0.17
C LYS A 258 -12.75 -23.71 -0.94
N LEU A 259 -11.44 -23.59 -0.78
CA LEU A 259 -10.64 -22.70 -1.63
C LEU A 259 -10.87 -23.14 -3.07
N TYR A 260 -11.50 -22.30 -3.85
CA TYR A 260 -11.61 -22.57 -5.28
C TYR A 260 -10.21 -22.47 -5.86
N THR A 261 -9.73 -23.56 -6.41
CA THR A 261 -8.40 -23.66 -7.07
C THR A 261 -8.33 -22.89 -8.39
N ASN A 262 -9.46 -22.47 -8.95
CA ASN A 262 -9.52 -21.65 -10.15
C ASN A 262 -9.33 -20.16 -9.79
N THR A 263 -8.07 -19.76 -9.70
CA THR A 263 -7.68 -18.35 -9.66
C THR A 263 -7.94 -17.70 -11.02
N LYS A 264 -9.16 -17.26 -11.26
CA LYS A 264 -9.40 -16.31 -12.36
C LYS A 264 -8.55 -15.09 -12.10
N MET A 265 -7.70 -14.73 -13.06
CA MET A 265 -6.93 -13.49 -13.00
C MET A 265 -7.86 -12.31 -12.73
N LEU A 266 -7.45 -11.43 -11.83
CA LEU A 266 -8.10 -10.13 -11.67
C LEU A 266 -8.11 -9.44 -13.04
N LYS A 267 -9.28 -9.12 -13.53
CA LYS A 267 -9.40 -8.31 -14.74
C LYS A 267 -8.93 -6.89 -14.39
N ARG A 268 -8.09 -6.34 -15.22
CA ARG A 268 -7.77 -4.92 -15.16
C ARG A 268 -9.05 -4.12 -15.36
N GLY A 269 -9.14 -2.98 -14.71
CA GLY A 269 -10.25 -2.07 -14.93
C GLY A 269 -10.43 -1.80 -16.43
N LYS A 270 -11.67 -1.93 -16.91
CA LYS A 270 -11.97 -1.56 -18.29
C LYS A 270 -11.79 -0.05 -18.42
N ASP A 271 -10.92 0.34 -19.30
CA ASP A 271 -10.71 1.75 -19.58
C ASP A 271 -11.83 2.31 -20.43
N VAL A 272 -12.16 3.55 -20.19
CA VAL A 272 -13.20 4.27 -20.94
C VAL A 272 -12.71 4.56 -22.37
N ASN A 273 -11.37 4.60 -22.58
CA ASN A 273 -10.76 4.77 -23.90
C ASN A 273 -9.34 4.22 -23.98
N ALA A 274 -8.80 4.06 -25.19
CA ALA A 274 -7.48 3.50 -25.45
C ALA A 274 -6.34 4.34 -24.84
N LEU A 275 -6.51 5.66 -24.72
CA LEU A 275 -5.54 6.55 -24.13
C LEU A 275 -5.38 6.26 -22.61
N ASN A 276 -6.50 6.08 -21.92
CA ASN A 276 -6.49 5.70 -20.52
C ASN A 276 -5.80 4.35 -20.29
N ARG A 277 -5.99 3.36 -21.19
CA ARG A 277 -5.27 2.09 -21.10
C ARG A 277 -3.77 2.31 -21.05
N LYS A 278 -3.27 3.05 -22.01
CA LYS A 278 -1.84 3.33 -22.14
C LYS A 278 -1.31 4.08 -20.92
N LEU A 279 -2.05 5.07 -20.43
CA LEU A 279 -1.67 5.86 -19.26
C LEU A 279 -1.71 5.09 -17.94
N TYR A 280 -2.71 4.21 -17.74
CA TYR A 280 -2.91 3.52 -16.46
C TYR A 280 -2.10 2.24 -16.31
N HIS A 281 -1.71 1.60 -17.42
CA HIS A 281 -1.10 0.27 -17.39
C HIS A 281 0.25 0.18 -18.08
N ASP A 282 0.78 1.29 -18.58
CA ASP A 282 2.07 1.30 -19.26
C ASP A 282 3.20 1.10 -18.24
N LYS A 283 3.88 -0.04 -18.36
CA LYS A 283 5.04 -0.38 -17.54
C LYS A 283 6.33 0.25 -18.06
N ASN A 284 6.31 0.77 -19.28
CA ASN A 284 7.52 1.12 -20.03
C ASN A 284 7.74 2.62 -20.15
N VAL A 285 6.94 3.44 -19.47
CA VAL A 285 6.99 4.89 -19.69
C VAL A 285 8.29 5.54 -19.23
N LEU A 286 9.24 4.82 -18.63
CA LEU A 286 10.25 5.55 -17.87
C LEU A 286 11.67 5.05 -17.82
N TYR A 287 12.08 4.17 -18.70
CA TYR A 287 13.53 3.86 -18.65
C TYR A 287 14.09 3.56 -20.03
#